data_85102154eb48bda9a8f6e99f6a8f1cfe
#
_entry.id   85102154eb48bda9a8f6e99f6a8f1cfe
#
_cell.length_a   1.000
_cell.length_b   1.000
_cell.length_c   1.000
_cell.angle_alpha   90.00
_cell.angle_beta   90.00
_cell.angle_gamma   90.00
#
_symmetry.space_group_name_H-M   'P 1'
#
loop_
_entity.id
_entity.type
_entity.pdbx_description
1 polymer ?
#
loop_
_entity_poly.entity_id
_entity_poly.type
_entity_poly.pdbx_seq_one_letter_code
_entity_poly.pdbx_strand_id
1 'polypeptide(L)'
;MRFGLIIPHRHSYLLPSTFTPSSCFCVNFFPQNHNNNLNLPFPGKGKISCCSKSEVLKSDLMEPEAEDLVVNKSRTLYSPIEPYSTRYLKVSDVHTLYFEQSGKPDGHPVVFLHGGPGGGTSPNNRRFFDPEFYRIILFDQRGAGKSTPHACLEENTTWDLVNDIEKLREHLKIPEWQVFGGSWGSTLALAYSQSHPDKVTGLVLRGIFLLRKKEIDWFYEGGAAAIYPDAARAWTKWEMTTAYLLPNNDNIQKAEDDKFSLAFARIENHYFVNKGFFPSDSYLLDNVDKIRHIKTTIVQGRYDVCCPMMSAWDLHKTWPEADLKIVDDAGHSANEPGIAAELVAANEKMKALMG
;
A
#
# COMPACT_ATOMS: atom_id res chain seq x y z
N MET A 1 -48.94 32.72 -21.28
CA MET A 1 -48.17 31.67 -21.98
C MET A 1 -47.84 30.58 -20.98
N ARG A 2 -48.46 29.40 -21.16
CA ARG A 2 -48.24 28.23 -20.28
C ARG A 2 -47.15 27.41 -20.97
N PHE A 3 -46.06 27.08 -20.26
CA PHE A 3 -45.11 26.07 -20.66
C PHE A 3 -45.42 24.76 -19.93
N GLY A 4 -45.77 23.75 -20.72
CA GLY A 4 -46.02 22.39 -20.23
C GLY A 4 -44.74 21.62 -20.01
N LEU A 5 -44.61 21.00 -18.83
CA LEU A 5 -43.58 20.00 -18.53
C LEU A 5 -43.96 18.69 -19.20
N ILE A 6 -43.08 18.14 -20.06
CA ILE A 6 -43.17 16.79 -20.59
C ILE A 6 -42.33 15.90 -19.69
N ILE A 7 -42.98 14.95 -19.02
CA ILE A 7 -42.38 13.88 -18.22
C ILE A 7 -42.28 12.65 -19.13
N PRO A 8 -41.09 12.02 -19.30
CA PRO A 8 -41.00 10.75 -20.03
C PRO A 8 -41.38 9.57 -19.12
N HIS A 9 -42.12 8.64 -19.69
CA HIS A 9 -42.67 7.44 -19.08
C HIS A 9 -41.60 6.51 -18.46
N ARG A 10 -41.92 6.03 -17.24
CA ARG A 10 -41.28 4.91 -16.57
C ARG A 10 -41.57 3.60 -17.34
N HIS A 11 -40.55 2.89 -17.76
CA HIS A 11 -40.65 1.46 -18.06
C HIS A 11 -40.43 0.67 -16.76
N SER A 12 -41.49 0.03 -16.30
CA SER A 12 -41.48 -0.95 -15.23
C SER A 12 -41.00 -2.30 -15.78
N TYR A 13 -39.85 -2.78 -15.35
CA TYR A 13 -39.45 -4.17 -15.52
C TYR A 13 -39.89 -4.96 -14.29
N LEU A 14 -40.82 -5.92 -14.52
CA LEU A 14 -41.23 -6.94 -13.56
C LEU A 14 -40.08 -7.96 -13.41
N LEU A 15 -39.60 -8.12 -12.18
CA LEU A 15 -38.71 -9.20 -11.79
C LEU A 15 -39.55 -10.44 -11.44
N PRO A 16 -39.16 -11.64 -11.87
CA PRO A 16 -39.79 -12.88 -11.41
C PRO A 16 -39.31 -13.21 -9.99
N SER A 17 -40.27 -13.38 -9.09
CA SER A 17 -40.09 -13.99 -7.78
C SER A 17 -39.80 -15.49 -7.96
N THR A 18 -38.63 -15.97 -7.56
CA THR A 18 -38.32 -17.24 -6.87
C THR A 18 -36.82 -17.53 -6.98
N PHE A 19 -36.06 -17.28 -5.94
CA PHE A 19 -34.76 -17.90 -5.75
C PHE A 19 -34.76 -18.67 -4.43
N THR A 20 -34.65 -19.99 -4.52
CA THR A 20 -34.32 -20.87 -3.40
C THR A 20 -32.80 -20.92 -3.19
N PRO A 21 -32.27 -20.93 -1.96
CA PRO A 21 -30.84 -20.98 -1.72
C PRO A 21 -30.36 -22.44 -1.71
N SER A 22 -29.71 -22.87 -2.78
CA SER A 22 -28.85 -24.07 -2.75
C SER A 22 -28.11 -24.20 -4.07
N SER A 23 -26.86 -23.72 -4.13
CA SER A 23 -25.78 -24.35 -4.89
C SER A 23 -24.47 -23.59 -4.65
N CYS A 24 -23.51 -24.27 -4.01
CA CYS A 24 -22.11 -23.90 -4.01
C CYS A 24 -21.58 -23.83 -5.43
N PHE A 25 -21.15 -22.66 -5.87
CA PHE A 25 -20.34 -22.53 -7.08
C PHE A 25 -18.86 -22.66 -6.70
N CYS A 26 -18.31 -23.86 -6.96
CA CYS A 26 -16.87 -24.01 -7.11
C CYS A 26 -16.46 -23.44 -8.47
N VAL A 27 -15.74 -22.33 -8.48
CA VAL A 27 -15.11 -21.80 -9.69
C VAL A 27 -13.79 -22.53 -9.88
N ASN A 28 -13.77 -23.50 -10.79
CA ASN A 28 -12.54 -24.15 -11.26
C ASN A 28 -11.84 -23.24 -12.27
N PHE A 29 -10.74 -22.63 -11.90
CA PHE A 29 -9.82 -22.00 -12.84
C PHE A 29 -8.84 -23.05 -13.37
N PHE A 30 -9.17 -23.67 -14.51
CA PHE A 30 -8.18 -24.27 -15.42
C PHE A 30 -8.58 -23.95 -16.85
N PRO A 31 -7.64 -23.51 -17.70
CA PRO A 31 -7.94 -23.29 -19.11
C PRO A 31 -8.10 -24.61 -19.84
N GLN A 32 -9.21 -24.76 -20.56
CA GLN A 32 -9.43 -25.89 -21.47
C GLN A 32 -8.52 -25.74 -22.69
N ASN A 33 -7.55 -26.64 -22.81
CA ASN A 33 -6.79 -26.83 -24.04
C ASN A 33 -7.62 -27.63 -25.06
N HIS A 34 -7.87 -27.05 -26.21
CA HIS A 34 -8.36 -27.76 -27.38
C HIS A 34 -7.31 -28.72 -27.93
N ASN A 35 -7.72 -29.96 -28.11
CA ASN A 35 -6.99 -31.05 -28.75
C ASN A 35 -6.53 -30.68 -30.16
N ASN A 36 -5.23 -30.85 -30.42
CA ASN A 36 -4.75 -31.24 -31.75
C ASN A 36 -3.78 -32.40 -31.58
N ASN A 37 -4.18 -33.55 -32.08
CA ASN A 37 -3.40 -34.76 -32.22
C ASN A 37 -2.21 -34.52 -33.18
N LEU A 38 -1.00 -34.69 -32.72
CA LEU A 38 0.14 -35.02 -33.55
C LEU A 38 0.95 -36.12 -32.88
N ASN A 39 0.84 -37.33 -33.45
CA ASN A 39 1.70 -38.48 -33.15
C ASN A 39 3.13 -38.20 -33.60
N LEU A 40 4.08 -38.27 -32.66
CA LEU A 40 5.48 -38.47 -32.97
C LEU A 40 6.05 -39.61 -32.11
N PRO A 41 6.91 -40.47 -32.68
CA PRO A 41 7.36 -41.71 -32.05
C PRO A 41 8.52 -41.50 -31.08
N PHE A 42 8.52 -42.22 -29.97
CA PHE A 42 9.62 -42.32 -29.01
C PHE A 42 10.76 -43.18 -29.53
N PRO A 43 12.03 -42.77 -29.46
CA PRO A 43 13.17 -43.71 -29.56
C PRO A 43 13.65 -44.15 -28.18
N GLY A 44 13.94 -45.36 -28.15
CA GLY A 44 14.64 -46.30 -27.31
C GLY A 44 15.36 -45.95 -26.03
N LYS A 45 15.22 -46.88 -25.09
CA LYS A 45 15.96 -46.98 -23.81
C LYS A 45 17.45 -47.16 -24.08
N GLY A 46 18.30 -46.18 -23.72
CA GLY A 46 19.73 -46.29 -23.60
C GLY A 46 20.13 -46.42 -22.13
N LYS A 47 20.81 -47.50 -21.76
CA LYS A 47 21.47 -47.68 -20.46
C LYS A 47 22.68 -46.76 -20.38
N ILE A 48 22.73 -45.89 -19.38
CA ILE A 48 23.94 -45.14 -19.06
C ILE A 48 24.71 -45.86 -17.94
N SER A 49 25.92 -46.32 -18.32
CA SER A 49 26.91 -46.92 -17.43
C SER A 49 27.63 -45.83 -16.65
N CYS A 50 27.67 -45.96 -15.33
CA CYS A 50 28.55 -45.16 -14.47
C CYS A 50 30.03 -45.53 -14.73
N CYS A 51 30.85 -44.56 -15.12
CA CYS A 51 32.30 -44.67 -15.03
C CYS A 51 32.82 -43.53 -14.16
N SER A 52 33.30 -43.90 -12.99
CA SER A 52 34.01 -43.08 -12.04
C SER A 52 35.43 -42.79 -12.54
N LYS A 53 35.86 -41.54 -12.57
CA LYS A 53 37.20 -41.08 -12.18
C LYS A 53 37.21 -39.58 -11.96
N SER A 54 37.48 -39.24 -10.72
CA SER A 54 37.77 -37.91 -10.21
C SER A 54 39.11 -37.41 -10.63
N GLU A 55 39.19 -36.22 -11.23
CA GLU A 55 40.37 -35.37 -11.09
C GLU A 55 39.90 -33.98 -10.65
N VAL A 56 40.35 -33.63 -9.46
CA VAL A 56 40.05 -32.38 -8.76
C VAL A 56 41.00 -31.32 -9.32
N LEU A 57 40.46 -30.41 -10.12
CA LEU A 57 41.11 -29.11 -10.36
C LEU A 57 40.55 -28.15 -9.29
N LYS A 58 41.39 -27.86 -8.28
CA LYS A 58 41.20 -26.74 -7.36
C LYS A 58 41.43 -25.46 -8.14
N SER A 59 40.33 -24.75 -8.48
CA SER A 59 40.36 -23.33 -8.77
C SER A 59 39.91 -22.60 -7.53
N ASP A 60 40.77 -21.74 -7.00
CA ASP A 60 40.50 -20.81 -5.92
C ASP A 60 39.43 -19.82 -6.36
N LEU A 61 38.17 -20.20 -6.15
CA LEU A 61 37.04 -19.26 -6.12
C LEU A 61 36.88 -18.84 -4.66
N MET A 62 37.29 -17.61 -4.37
CA MET A 62 36.90 -16.95 -3.11
C MET A 62 35.37 -17.03 -3.00
N GLU A 63 34.92 -17.83 -2.05
CA GLU A 63 33.52 -17.76 -1.59
C GLU A 63 33.30 -16.37 -0.99
N PRO A 64 32.25 -15.61 -1.40
CA PRO A 64 31.91 -14.42 -0.70
C PRO A 64 31.45 -14.83 0.71
N GLU A 65 31.98 -14.14 1.72
CA GLU A 65 31.73 -14.39 3.12
C GLU A 65 30.21 -14.38 3.36
N ALA A 66 29.70 -15.50 3.90
CA ALA A 66 28.29 -15.76 4.17
C ALA A 66 27.79 -15.03 5.44
N GLU A 67 28.28 -13.81 5.72
CA GLU A 67 27.89 -13.06 6.93
C GLU A 67 26.67 -12.16 6.77
N ASP A 68 26.17 -11.93 5.54
CA ASP A 68 25.03 -11.00 5.33
C ASP A 68 23.66 -11.68 5.17
N LEU A 69 23.52 -13.00 5.37
CA LEU A 69 22.26 -13.73 5.16
C LEU A 69 21.51 -14.13 6.43
N VAL A 70 21.94 -13.71 7.60
CA VAL A 70 21.10 -13.77 8.80
C VAL A 70 20.29 -12.48 8.88
N VAL A 71 19.19 -12.38 8.14
CA VAL A 71 18.14 -11.41 8.44
C VAL A 71 17.82 -11.53 9.93
N ASN A 72 18.26 -10.54 10.68
CA ASN A 72 18.10 -10.51 12.12
C ASN A 72 16.60 -10.37 12.43
N LYS A 73 15.85 -11.50 12.45
CA LYS A 73 14.42 -11.59 12.80
C LYS A 73 14.10 -11.06 14.20
N SER A 74 15.10 -10.54 14.93
CA SER A 74 14.97 -10.04 16.29
C SER A 74 14.49 -8.59 16.40
N ARG A 75 14.39 -7.84 15.30
CA ARG A 75 13.85 -6.47 15.35
C ARG A 75 12.34 -6.52 15.33
N THR A 76 11.76 -6.38 16.52
CA THR A 76 10.31 -6.29 16.73
C THR A 76 9.89 -4.82 16.74
N LEU A 77 8.59 -4.59 16.54
CA LEU A 77 7.99 -3.27 16.73
C LEU A 77 8.32 -2.72 18.13
N TYR A 78 8.53 -1.41 18.23
CA TYR A 78 8.72 -0.74 19.52
C TYR A 78 7.51 -0.94 20.46
N SER A 79 7.73 -0.75 21.75
CA SER A 79 6.67 -0.82 22.74
C SER A 79 5.53 0.15 22.42
N PRO A 80 4.27 -0.18 22.72
CA PRO A 80 3.16 0.75 22.56
C PRO A 80 3.39 2.02 23.39
N ILE A 81 3.07 3.17 22.80
CA ILE A 81 3.11 4.49 23.44
C ILE A 81 1.81 5.24 23.18
N GLU A 82 1.45 6.16 24.08
CA GLU A 82 0.32 7.06 23.90
C GLU A 82 0.75 8.41 23.29
N PRO A 83 -0.14 9.11 22.57
CA PRO A 83 0.16 10.44 22.07
C PRO A 83 0.18 11.46 23.21
N TYR A 84 1.18 12.34 23.20
CA TYR A 84 1.22 13.48 24.12
C TYR A 84 0.34 14.64 23.64
N SER A 85 -0.09 14.63 22.37
CA SER A 85 -0.97 15.65 21.79
C SER A 85 -1.88 15.04 20.74
N THR A 86 -3.17 15.35 20.84
CA THR A 86 -4.22 14.98 19.88
C THR A 86 -5.00 16.22 19.51
N ARG A 87 -5.16 16.52 18.21
CA ARG A 87 -5.75 17.77 17.73
C ARG A 87 -6.51 17.57 16.41
N TYR A 88 -7.14 18.65 15.98
CA TYR A 88 -7.82 18.78 14.70
C TYR A 88 -7.32 20.02 13.96
N LEU A 89 -7.12 19.91 12.64
CA LEU A 89 -6.69 21.00 11.77
C LEU A 89 -7.73 21.20 10.66
N LYS A 90 -8.34 22.38 10.59
CA LYS A 90 -9.19 22.77 9.46
C LYS A 90 -8.28 23.04 8.25
N VAL A 91 -8.44 22.27 7.17
CA VAL A 91 -7.61 22.36 5.95
C VAL A 91 -8.35 22.97 4.78
N SER A 92 -9.70 22.96 4.79
CA SER A 92 -10.55 23.65 3.82
C SER A 92 -11.86 24.06 4.50
N ASP A 93 -12.82 24.65 3.75
CA ASP A 93 -14.15 24.93 4.32
C ASP A 93 -14.96 23.67 4.58
N VAL A 94 -14.65 22.59 3.86
CA VAL A 94 -15.29 21.28 4.00
C VAL A 94 -14.58 20.41 5.03
N HIS A 95 -13.22 20.34 4.99
CA HIS A 95 -12.46 19.31 5.68
C HIS A 95 -11.70 19.77 6.92
N THR A 96 -11.77 18.93 7.96
CA THR A 96 -10.98 19.04 9.20
C THR A 96 -10.28 17.72 9.47
N LEU A 97 -8.95 17.73 9.53
CA LEU A 97 -8.13 16.54 9.73
C LEU A 97 -7.86 16.29 11.20
N TYR A 98 -7.98 15.04 11.61
CA TYR A 98 -7.43 14.54 12.86
C TYR A 98 -5.93 14.32 12.74
N PHE A 99 -5.17 14.72 13.75
CA PHE A 99 -3.76 14.38 13.88
C PHE A 99 -3.35 14.21 15.32
N GLU A 100 -2.28 13.43 15.52
CA GLU A 100 -1.69 13.22 16.84
C GLU A 100 -0.17 13.28 16.77
N GLN A 101 0.47 13.55 17.91
CA GLN A 101 1.90 13.57 18.08
C GLN A 101 2.28 12.67 19.24
N SER A 102 3.29 11.82 19.04
CA SER A 102 3.82 10.89 20.05
C SER A 102 5.34 10.81 19.97
N GLY A 103 5.96 10.07 20.90
CA GLY A 103 7.42 9.97 21.02
C GLY A 103 8.06 11.23 21.59
N LYS A 104 9.23 11.61 21.09
CA LYS A 104 10.05 12.71 21.59
C LYS A 104 9.59 14.05 21.00
N PRO A 105 9.07 15.01 21.78
CA PRO A 105 8.50 16.27 21.27
C PRO A 105 9.48 17.14 20.49
N ASP A 106 10.75 17.13 20.85
CA ASP A 106 11.87 17.84 20.20
C ASP A 106 12.73 16.91 19.33
N GLY A 107 12.26 15.68 19.07
CA GLY A 107 12.94 14.69 18.27
C GLY A 107 12.84 14.95 16.76
N HIS A 108 13.52 14.11 15.97
CA HIS A 108 13.45 14.18 14.51
C HIS A 108 12.01 13.93 14.04
N PRO A 109 11.39 14.85 13.27
CA PRO A 109 10.00 14.69 12.90
C PRO A 109 9.82 13.65 11.78
N VAL A 110 8.81 12.78 11.94
CA VAL A 110 8.38 11.84 10.91
C VAL A 110 6.86 11.89 10.75
N VAL A 111 6.39 11.95 9.49
CA VAL A 111 4.98 11.86 9.15
C VAL A 111 4.65 10.48 8.58
N PHE A 112 3.58 9.88 9.09
CA PHE A 112 3.06 8.59 8.62
C PHE A 112 1.85 8.80 7.72
N LEU A 113 1.93 8.29 6.48
CA LEU A 113 0.87 8.33 5.48
C LEU A 113 0.22 6.95 5.37
N HIS A 114 -1.03 6.86 5.85
CA HIS A 114 -1.77 5.60 5.84
C HIS A 114 -2.21 5.17 4.44
N GLY A 115 -2.47 3.86 4.29
CA GLY A 115 -2.94 3.24 3.05
C GLY A 115 -4.46 3.30 2.86
N GLY A 116 -4.94 2.52 1.97
CA GLY A 116 -6.27 2.45 1.38
C GLY A 116 -6.19 2.87 -0.09
N PRO A 117 -6.64 4.10 -0.45
CA PRO A 117 -6.98 5.27 0.39
C PRO A 117 -8.21 5.06 1.29
N GLY A 118 -8.27 5.78 2.41
CA GLY A 118 -9.41 5.72 3.33
C GLY A 118 -9.21 4.85 4.57
N GLY A 119 -8.05 4.20 4.75
CA GLY A 119 -7.79 3.28 5.85
C GLY A 119 -7.69 3.90 7.25
N GLY A 120 -7.27 5.17 7.34
CA GLY A 120 -7.01 5.83 8.63
C GLY A 120 -5.78 5.30 9.36
N THR A 121 -5.46 5.92 10.49
CA THR A 121 -4.34 5.54 11.35
C THR A 121 -4.77 4.69 12.54
N SER A 122 -3.81 3.98 13.13
CA SER A 122 -4.02 3.18 14.33
C SER A 122 -2.86 3.37 15.32
N PRO A 123 -3.06 3.08 16.62
CA PRO A 123 -1.99 3.15 17.62
C PRO A 123 -0.76 2.32 17.26
N ASN A 124 -0.94 1.23 16.52
CA ASN A 124 0.15 0.35 16.12
C ASN A 124 1.13 1.03 15.13
N ASN A 125 0.67 2.07 14.41
CA ASN A 125 1.52 2.80 13.47
C ASN A 125 2.65 3.58 14.15
N ARG A 126 2.51 3.95 15.43
CA ARG A 126 3.56 4.61 16.24
C ARG A 126 4.77 3.71 16.45
N ARG A 127 4.56 2.39 16.46
CA ARG A 127 5.53 1.36 16.87
C ARG A 127 6.60 1.05 15.82
N PHE A 128 6.53 1.63 14.64
CA PHE A 128 7.59 1.53 13.63
C PHE A 128 8.79 2.44 13.94
N PHE A 129 8.66 3.36 14.88
CA PHE A 129 9.61 4.43 15.17
C PHE A 129 10.13 4.36 16.59
N ASP A 130 11.43 4.66 16.78
CA ASP A 130 12.03 4.82 18.09
C ASP A 130 11.44 6.06 18.82
N PRO A 131 10.67 5.87 19.90
CA PRO A 131 10.03 6.98 20.60
C PRO A 131 11.01 7.92 21.32
N GLU A 132 12.25 7.48 21.56
CA GLU A 132 13.29 8.31 22.19
C GLU A 132 14.03 9.19 21.18
N PHE A 133 13.82 8.95 19.88
CA PHE A 133 14.46 9.72 18.81
C PHE A 133 13.46 10.51 17.98
N TYR A 134 12.31 9.90 17.59
CA TYR A 134 11.37 10.51 16.67
C TYR A 134 10.27 11.32 17.36
N ARG A 135 9.95 12.49 16.79
CA ARG A 135 8.65 13.15 16.93
C ARG A 135 7.71 12.55 15.89
N ILE A 136 6.81 11.69 16.31
CA ILE A 136 5.97 10.86 15.43
C ILE A 136 4.65 11.56 15.19
N ILE A 137 4.33 11.89 13.92
CA ILE A 137 3.10 12.52 13.50
C ILE A 137 2.24 11.51 12.74
N LEU A 138 1.07 11.15 13.28
CA LEU A 138 0.04 10.40 12.58
C LEU A 138 -1.12 11.34 12.27
N PHE A 139 -1.72 11.25 11.10
CA PHE A 139 -2.95 11.96 10.76
C PHE A 139 -3.86 11.11 9.89
N ASP A 140 -5.16 11.32 10.00
CA ASP A 140 -6.15 10.69 9.14
C ASP A 140 -6.42 11.61 7.94
N GLN A 141 -6.26 11.07 6.73
CA GLN A 141 -6.52 11.79 5.48
C GLN A 141 -8.00 12.16 5.36
N ARG A 142 -8.35 13.02 4.40
CA ARG A 142 -9.74 13.47 4.19
C ARG A 142 -10.71 12.29 4.09
N GLY A 143 -11.81 12.37 4.82
CA GLY A 143 -12.86 11.36 4.84
C GLY A 143 -12.54 10.08 5.62
N ALA A 144 -11.29 9.87 6.03
CA ALA A 144 -10.82 8.65 6.71
C ALA A 144 -10.80 8.81 8.24
N GLY A 145 -10.88 7.69 8.93
CA GLY A 145 -10.66 7.59 10.37
C GLY A 145 -11.49 8.55 11.20
N LYS A 146 -10.82 9.46 11.92
CA LYS A 146 -11.42 10.50 12.78
C LYS A 146 -11.54 11.85 12.08
N SER A 147 -11.03 12.00 10.85
CA SER A 147 -11.18 13.21 10.04
C SER A 147 -12.61 13.39 9.56
N THR A 148 -13.03 14.65 9.38
CA THR A 148 -14.41 14.99 9.03
C THR A 148 -14.49 15.90 7.81
N PRO A 149 -15.59 15.79 7.00
CA PRO A 149 -16.72 14.86 7.09
C PRO A 149 -16.30 13.43 6.72
N HIS A 150 -16.89 12.44 7.39
CA HIS A 150 -16.59 11.03 7.15
C HIS A 150 -17.01 10.57 5.75
N ALA A 151 -16.17 9.79 5.08
CA ALA A 151 -16.39 9.26 3.72
C ALA A 151 -16.69 10.34 2.66
N CYS A 152 -16.30 11.60 2.89
CA CYS A 152 -16.53 12.72 1.97
C CYS A 152 -15.56 12.65 0.78
N LEU A 153 -16.09 12.86 -0.44
CA LEU A 153 -15.33 12.84 -1.68
C LEU A 153 -15.13 14.24 -2.28
N GLU A 154 -15.86 15.25 -1.77
CA GLU A 154 -15.72 16.64 -2.18
C GLU A 154 -14.33 17.16 -1.80
N GLU A 155 -13.68 17.91 -2.66
CA GLU A 155 -12.31 18.41 -2.45
C GLU A 155 -11.36 17.30 -1.93
N ASN A 156 -11.44 16.09 -2.48
CA ASN A 156 -10.66 14.94 -1.99
C ASN A 156 -9.90 14.30 -3.16
N THR A 157 -8.84 14.97 -3.60
CA THR A 157 -7.91 14.55 -4.65
C THR A 157 -6.52 14.33 -4.07
N THR A 158 -5.63 13.68 -4.81
CA THR A 158 -4.22 13.53 -4.42
C THR A 158 -3.56 14.88 -4.13
N TRP A 159 -3.90 15.90 -4.92
CA TRP A 159 -3.31 17.23 -4.77
C TRP A 159 -3.83 17.99 -3.56
N ASP A 160 -5.09 17.75 -3.19
CA ASP A 160 -5.62 18.25 -1.92
C ASP A 160 -4.88 17.64 -0.73
N LEU A 161 -4.61 16.32 -0.79
CA LEU A 161 -3.85 15.64 0.27
C LEU A 161 -2.40 16.10 0.33
N VAL A 162 -1.74 16.34 -0.82
CA VAL A 162 -0.39 16.93 -0.87
C VAL A 162 -0.37 18.30 -0.18
N ASN A 163 -1.36 19.16 -0.47
CA ASN A 163 -1.52 20.45 0.18
C ASN A 163 -1.81 20.35 1.69
N ASP A 164 -2.60 19.35 2.09
CA ASP A 164 -2.92 19.11 3.50
C ASP A 164 -1.69 18.69 4.30
N ILE A 165 -0.80 17.89 3.72
CA ILE A 165 0.47 17.50 4.34
C ILE A 165 1.33 18.76 4.59
N GLU A 166 1.42 19.68 3.63
CA GLU A 166 2.14 20.96 3.83
C GLU A 166 1.47 21.83 4.91
N LYS A 167 0.14 21.97 4.88
CA LYS A 167 -0.59 22.71 5.92
C LYS A 167 -0.33 22.15 7.31
N LEU A 168 -0.28 20.81 7.44
CA LEU A 168 0.03 20.15 8.72
C LEU A 168 1.47 20.42 9.14
N ARG A 169 2.43 20.31 8.22
CA ARG A 169 3.85 20.60 8.49
C ARG A 169 4.03 22.05 8.98
N GLU A 170 3.45 23.01 8.29
CA GLU A 170 3.51 24.44 8.62
C GLU A 170 2.83 24.74 9.97
N HIS A 171 1.63 24.16 10.21
CA HIS A 171 0.91 24.27 11.47
C HIS A 171 1.75 23.79 12.67
N LEU A 172 2.51 22.70 12.47
CA LEU A 172 3.40 22.12 13.47
C LEU A 172 4.76 22.81 13.54
N LYS A 173 5.02 23.81 12.66
CA LYS A 173 6.28 24.56 12.54
C LYS A 173 7.47 23.63 12.31
N ILE A 174 7.27 22.58 11.51
CA ILE A 174 8.30 21.60 11.15
C ILE A 174 8.99 22.11 9.88
N PRO A 175 10.30 22.34 9.85
CA PRO A 175 11.01 22.80 8.66
C PRO A 175 11.04 21.73 7.55
N GLU A 176 11.36 20.50 7.93
CA GLU A 176 11.45 19.32 7.09
C GLU A 176 11.24 18.06 7.92
N TRP A 177 10.84 16.97 7.33
CA TRP A 177 10.56 15.72 8.04
C TRP A 177 10.88 14.46 7.21
N GLN A 178 11.07 13.35 7.89
CA GLN A 178 11.04 12.05 7.26
C GLN A 178 9.60 11.71 6.86
N VAL A 179 9.40 11.10 5.69
CA VAL A 179 8.09 10.64 5.23
C VAL A 179 8.06 9.12 5.19
N PHE A 180 7.04 8.54 5.82
CA PHE A 180 6.79 7.10 5.83
C PHE A 180 5.44 6.81 5.21
N GLY A 181 5.39 5.97 4.16
CA GLY A 181 4.16 5.65 3.46
C GLY A 181 4.07 4.21 2.99
N GLY A 182 2.91 3.57 3.18
CA GLY A 182 2.69 2.21 2.70
C GLY A 182 1.43 2.06 1.86
N SER A 183 1.46 1.19 0.82
CA SER A 183 0.33 1.01 -0.10
C SER A 183 -0.04 2.32 -0.78
N TRP A 184 -1.31 2.74 -0.79
CA TRP A 184 -1.70 4.10 -1.16
C TRP A 184 -0.82 5.18 -0.49
N GLY A 185 -0.42 4.98 0.78
CA GLY A 185 0.50 5.90 1.46
C GLY A 185 1.85 6.02 0.76
N SER A 186 2.33 5.00 0.03
CA SER A 186 3.55 5.10 -0.80
C SER A 186 3.33 5.96 -2.04
N THR A 187 2.15 5.88 -2.67
CA THR A 187 1.72 6.76 -3.76
C THR A 187 1.74 8.22 -3.31
N LEU A 188 1.08 8.48 -2.17
CA LEU A 188 0.99 9.83 -1.60
C LEU A 188 2.36 10.36 -1.15
N ALA A 189 3.22 9.50 -0.56
CA ALA A 189 4.58 9.85 -0.19
C ALA A 189 5.42 10.28 -1.40
N LEU A 190 5.33 9.54 -2.51
CA LEU A 190 6.01 9.89 -3.76
C LEU A 190 5.48 11.21 -4.33
N ALA A 191 4.15 11.38 -4.42
CA ALA A 191 3.54 12.61 -4.94
C ALA A 191 3.92 13.84 -4.10
N TYR A 192 3.87 13.71 -2.77
CA TYR A 192 4.28 14.78 -1.85
C TYR A 192 5.77 15.12 -1.99
N SER A 193 6.64 14.11 -1.96
CA SER A 193 8.10 14.33 -2.03
C SER A 193 8.53 14.93 -3.38
N GLN A 194 7.88 14.53 -4.48
CA GLN A 194 8.12 15.10 -5.82
C GLN A 194 7.63 16.55 -5.95
N SER A 195 6.64 16.93 -5.14
CA SER A 195 6.12 18.32 -5.09
C SER A 195 6.93 19.20 -4.14
N HIS A 196 7.48 18.63 -3.06
CA HIS A 196 8.18 19.32 -1.97
C HIS A 196 9.50 18.61 -1.58
N PRO A 197 10.44 18.42 -2.53
CA PRO A 197 11.65 17.62 -2.29
C PRO A 197 12.57 18.22 -1.22
N ASP A 198 12.51 19.53 -1.01
CA ASP A 198 13.26 20.28 0.03
C ASP A 198 12.63 20.18 1.44
N LYS A 199 11.49 19.52 1.58
CA LYS A 199 10.81 19.29 2.87
C LYS A 199 10.96 17.85 3.37
N VAL A 200 11.71 17.02 2.65
CA VAL A 200 11.81 15.58 2.93
C VAL A 200 13.25 15.20 3.23
N THR A 201 13.52 14.81 4.49
CA THR A 201 14.85 14.37 4.96
C THR A 201 15.16 12.93 4.61
N GLY A 202 14.13 12.09 4.41
CA GLY A 202 14.26 10.68 4.05
C GLY A 202 12.92 10.04 3.77
N LEU A 203 12.93 8.91 3.04
CA LEU A 203 11.73 8.17 2.66
C LEU A 203 11.83 6.71 3.10
N VAL A 204 10.76 6.21 3.73
CA VAL A 204 10.54 4.78 3.95
C VAL A 204 9.23 4.40 3.28
N LEU A 205 9.30 3.56 2.25
CA LEU A 205 8.16 3.17 1.43
C LEU A 205 7.92 1.66 1.55
N ARG A 206 6.65 1.23 1.58
CA ARG A 206 6.25 -0.18 1.66
C ARG A 206 5.08 -0.49 0.73
N GLY A 207 5.14 -1.69 0.07
CA GLY A 207 4.05 -2.15 -0.79
C GLY A 207 3.76 -1.11 -1.87
N ILE A 208 4.70 -0.92 -2.79
CA ILE A 208 4.67 0.16 -3.78
C ILE A 208 3.44 0.06 -4.67
N PHE A 209 2.66 1.15 -4.67
CA PHE A 209 1.50 1.34 -5.52
C PHE A 209 1.69 2.61 -6.36
N LEU A 210 1.86 2.46 -7.67
CA LEU A 210 2.12 3.58 -8.59
C LEU A 210 0.86 4.10 -9.25
N LEU A 211 -0.27 3.43 -9.00
CA LEU A 211 -1.62 3.80 -9.45
C LEU A 211 -1.73 3.88 -10.98
N ARG A 212 -0.90 3.08 -11.68
CA ARG A 212 -0.95 2.94 -13.15
C ARG A 212 -2.17 2.10 -13.55
N LYS A 213 -2.60 2.27 -14.78
CA LYS A 213 -3.73 1.49 -15.32
C LYS A 213 -3.59 -0.01 -15.04
N LYS A 214 -2.41 -0.61 -15.25
CA LYS A 214 -2.16 -2.03 -15.03
C LYS A 214 -2.35 -2.48 -13.58
N GLU A 215 -2.09 -1.61 -12.61
CA GLU A 215 -2.31 -1.87 -11.18
C GLU A 215 -3.78 -1.72 -10.80
N ILE A 216 -4.45 -0.73 -11.40
CA ILE A 216 -5.89 -0.54 -11.24
C ILE A 216 -6.66 -1.70 -11.88
N ASP A 217 -6.28 -2.12 -13.10
CA ASP A 217 -6.89 -3.27 -13.77
C ASP A 217 -6.69 -4.56 -12.97
N TRP A 218 -5.52 -4.74 -12.36
CA TRP A 218 -5.23 -5.87 -11.47
C TRP A 218 -6.22 -5.96 -10.30
N PHE A 219 -6.54 -4.82 -9.67
CA PHE A 219 -7.51 -4.75 -8.58
C PHE A 219 -8.95 -4.90 -9.06
N TYR A 220 -9.29 -4.37 -10.26
CA TYR A 220 -10.67 -4.00 -10.58
C TYR A 220 -11.19 -4.53 -11.91
N GLU A 221 -10.59 -5.52 -12.54
CA GLU A 221 -11.24 -6.14 -13.72
C GLU A 221 -12.63 -6.67 -13.33
N GLY A 222 -13.63 -5.79 -13.42
CA GLY A 222 -15.03 -6.08 -13.13
C GLY A 222 -15.63 -5.39 -11.90
N GLY A 223 -14.93 -4.43 -11.26
CA GLY A 223 -15.36 -3.79 -10.01
C GLY A 223 -16.55 -2.86 -10.14
N ALA A 224 -17.73 -3.30 -9.73
CA ALA A 224 -18.88 -2.46 -9.38
C ALA A 224 -18.93 -2.25 -7.85
N ALA A 225 -17.81 -2.05 -7.19
CA ALA A 225 -17.74 -1.86 -5.76
C ALA A 225 -18.18 -0.45 -5.36
N ALA A 226 -18.84 -0.31 -4.22
CA ALA A 226 -18.86 0.88 -3.41
C ALA A 226 -20.05 1.83 -3.46
N ILE A 227 -21.24 1.42 -3.91
CA ILE A 227 -22.44 2.25 -3.74
C ILE A 227 -23.33 1.72 -2.60
N TYR A 228 -23.21 0.46 -2.21
CA TYR A 228 -24.02 -0.19 -1.18
C TYR A 228 -23.16 -0.73 -0.04
N PRO A 229 -23.58 -0.61 1.24
CA PRO A 229 -22.83 -1.08 2.41
C PRO A 229 -22.41 -2.55 2.33
N ASP A 230 -23.24 -3.43 1.79
CA ASP A 230 -22.93 -4.86 1.65
C ASP A 230 -21.82 -5.11 0.62
N ALA A 231 -21.80 -4.36 -0.48
CA ALA A 231 -20.73 -4.42 -1.47
C ALA A 231 -19.42 -3.84 -0.91
N ALA A 232 -19.49 -2.73 -0.19
CA ALA A 232 -18.34 -2.13 0.48
C ALA A 232 -17.73 -3.08 1.51
N ARG A 233 -18.55 -3.76 2.31
CA ARG A 233 -18.08 -4.76 3.29
C ARG A 233 -17.44 -5.97 2.61
N ALA A 234 -18.05 -6.50 1.55
CA ALA A 234 -17.51 -7.63 0.79
C ALA A 234 -16.16 -7.27 0.15
N TRP A 235 -16.05 -6.08 -0.43
CA TRP A 235 -14.82 -5.55 -1.00
C TRP A 235 -13.73 -5.40 0.05
N THR A 236 -14.00 -4.68 1.13
CA THR A 236 -13.05 -4.45 2.24
C THR A 236 -12.61 -5.79 2.85
N LYS A 237 -13.51 -6.75 3.01
CA LYS A 237 -13.19 -8.09 3.51
C LYS A 237 -12.24 -8.85 2.60
N TRP A 238 -12.46 -8.78 1.28
CA TRP A 238 -11.55 -9.37 0.30
C TRP A 238 -10.14 -8.76 0.45
N GLU A 239 -10.01 -7.45 0.48
CA GLU A 239 -8.72 -6.79 0.59
C GLU A 239 -8.04 -7.06 1.93
N MET A 240 -8.77 -6.98 3.04
CA MET A 240 -8.24 -7.32 4.36
C MET A 240 -7.76 -8.77 4.45
N THR A 241 -8.39 -9.69 3.69
CA THR A 241 -7.98 -11.11 3.62
C THR A 241 -6.70 -11.27 2.81
N THR A 242 -6.60 -10.60 1.68
CA THR A 242 -5.46 -10.74 0.74
C THR A 242 -4.23 -9.93 1.16
N ALA A 243 -4.38 -9.01 2.11
CA ALA A 243 -3.28 -8.18 2.62
C ALA A 243 -2.21 -8.97 3.39
N TYR A 244 -2.47 -10.19 3.82
CA TYR A 244 -1.52 -11.04 4.52
C TYR A 244 -1.21 -12.30 3.70
N LEU A 245 0.02 -12.79 3.80
CA LEU A 245 0.40 -14.08 3.19
C LEU A 245 -0.44 -15.23 3.76
N LEU A 246 -0.63 -15.23 5.08
CA LEU A 246 -1.54 -16.14 5.76
C LEU A 246 -2.72 -15.36 6.35
N PRO A 247 -3.98 -15.87 6.27
CA PRO A 247 -5.16 -15.16 6.74
C PRO A 247 -5.01 -14.66 8.18
N ASN A 248 -5.31 -13.37 8.40
CA ASN A 248 -5.30 -12.74 9.71
C ASN A 248 -6.73 -12.33 10.10
N ASN A 249 -7.31 -13.07 11.07
CA ASN A 249 -8.70 -12.88 11.48
C ASN A 249 -8.96 -11.48 12.06
N ASP A 250 -8.03 -10.92 12.84
CA ASP A 250 -8.20 -9.59 13.43
C ASP A 250 -8.26 -8.51 12.36
N ASN A 251 -7.50 -8.70 11.27
CA ASN A 251 -7.54 -7.78 10.13
C ASN A 251 -8.86 -7.93 9.35
N ILE A 252 -9.31 -9.17 9.13
CA ILE A 252 -10.57 -9.45 8.42
C ILE A 252 -11.76 -8.89 9.19
N GLN A 253 -11.78 -8.95 10.52
CA GLN A 253 -12.86 -8.42 11.36
C GLN A 253 -13.05 -6.91 11.23
N LYS A 254 -12.05 -6.14 10.81
CA LYS A 254 -12.21 -4.70 10.55
C LYS A 254 -13.26 -4.42 9.46
N ALA A 255 -13.44 -5.33 8.52
CA ALA A 255 -14.45 -5.21 7.47
C ALA A 255 -15.89 -5.35 7.97
N GLU A 256 -16.09 -5.82 9.20
CA GLU A 256 -17.42 -5.89 9.82
C GLU A 256 -17.87 -4.53 10.41
N ASP A 257 -16.95 -3.56 10.53
CA ASP A 257 -17.31 -2.18 10.87
C ASP A 257 -17.82 -1.46 9.61
N ASP A 258 -19.12 -1.23 9.55
CA ASP A 258 -19.79 -0.57 8.43
C ASP A 258 -19.26 0.83 8.16
N LYS A 259 -18.91 1.57 9.20
CA LYS A 259 -18.36 2.92 9.08
C LYS A 259 -16.97 2.87 8.42
N PHE A 260 -16.13 1.96 8.86
CA PHE A 260 -14.82 1.74 8.26
C PHE A 260 -14.94 1.28 6.80
N SER A 261 -15.71 0.22 6.55
CA SER A 261 -15.85 -0.38 5.22
C SER A 261 -16.44 0.59 4.19
N LEU A 262 -17.44 1.40 4.60
CA LEU A 262 -18.02 2.40 3.71
C LEU A 262 -17.00 3.48 3.32
N ALA A 263 -16.26 4.03 4.29
CA ALA A 263 -15.26 5.05 4.00
C ALA A 263 -14.13 4.48 3.14
N PHE A 264 -13.61 3.31 3.52
CA PHE A 264 -12.54 2.64 2.84
C PHE A 264 -12.88 2.39 1.36
N ALA A 265 -13.91 1.62 1.07
CA ALA A 265 -14.29 1.26 -0.29
C ALA A 265 -14.73 2.47 -1.13
N ARG A 266 -15.42 3.46 -0.52
CA ARG A 266 -15.90 4.63 -1.23
C ARG A 266 -14.76 5.57 -1.64
N ILE A 267 -13.84 5.84 -0.74
CA ILE A 267 -12.70 6.71 -1.01
C ILE A 267 -11.76 6.03 -2.01
N GLU A 268 -11.49 4.74 -1.80
CA GLU A 268 -10.65 3.96 -2.70
C GLU A 268 -11.20 3.95 -4.14
N ASN A 269 -12.47 3.64 -4.32
CA ASN A 269 -13.12 3.69 -5.63
C ASN A 269 -13.00 5.09 -6.27
N HIS A 270 -13.20 6.15 -5.49
CA HIS A 270 -13.08 7.52 -5.97
C HIS A 270 -11.68 7.80 -6.54
N TYR A 271 -10.63 7.38 -5.85
CA TYR A 271 -9.28 7.58 -6.36
C TYR A 271 -8.97 6.71 -7.58
N PHE A 272 -9.43 5.49 -7.61
CA PHE A 272 -9.08 4.54 -8.67
C PHE A 272 -9.78 4.84 -9.99
N VAL A 273 -11.08 5.16 -9.98
CA VAL A 273 -11.80 5.56 -11.21
C VAL A 273 -11.28 6.87 -11.78
N ASN A 274 -10.71 7.74 -10.94
CA ASN A 274 -10.08 8.98 -11.34
C ASN A 274 -8.54 8.86 -11.53
N LYS A 275 -7.99 7.62 -11.57
CA LYS A 275 -6.55 7.35 -11.78
C LYS A 275 -5.65 8.12 -10.81
N GLY A 276 -6.09 8.26 -9.55
CA GLY A 276 -5.40 9.04 -8.53
C GLY A 276 -5.27 10.52 -8.85
N PHE A 277 -6.03 11.03 -9.81
CA PHE A 277 -5.93 12.41 -10.29
C PHE A 277 -4.55 12.78 -10.85
N PHE A 278 -3.76 11.78 -11.27
CA PHE A 278 -2.48 12.01 -11.91
C PHE A 278 -2.65 12.39 -13.39
N PRO A 279 -1.80 13.30 -13.93
CA PRO A 279 -1.87 13.73 -15.33
C PRO A 279 -1.54 12.62 -16.33
N SER A 280 -0.74 11.62 -15.94
CA SER A 280 -0.35 10.49 -16.78
C SER A 280 -0.19 9.21 -15.96
N ASP A 281 -0.26 8.08 -16.64
CA ASP A 281 -0.09 6.73 -16.07
C ASP A 281 1.31 6.50 -15.48
N SER A 282 2.32 7.19 -16.01
CA SER A 282 3.71 7.10 -15.57
C SER A 282 4.17 8.25 -14.66
N TYR A 283 3.25 9.13 -14.23
CA TYR A 283 3.59 10.39 -13.56
C TYR A 283 4.60 10.24 -12.42
N LEU A 284 4.38 9.26 -11.53
CA LEU A 284 5.27 9.05 -10.38
C LEU A 284 6.66 8.56 -10.80
N LEU A 285 6.76 7.74 -11.84
CA LEU A 285 8.04 7.29 -12.39
C LEU A 285 8.77 8.40 -13.14
N ASP A 286 8.04 9.19 -13.95
CA ASP A 286 8.61 10.28 -14.75
C ASP A 286 9.19 11.41 -13.89
N ASN A 287 8.77 11.53 -12.65
CA ASN A 287 9.21 12.56 -11.71
C ASN A 287 10.23 12.09 -10.66
N VAL A 288 10.76 10.87 -10.78
CA VAL A 288 11.75 10.32 -9.82
C VAL A 288 13.01 11.20 -9.73
N ASP A 289 13.42 11.83 -10.81
CA ASP A 289 14.63 12.68 -10.83
C ASP A 289 14.59 13.83 -9.81
N LYS A 290 13.38 14.29 -9.44
CA LYS A 290 13.20 15.34 -8.43
C LYS A 290 13.62 14.90 -7.02
N ILE A 291 13.62 13.60 -6.75
CA ILE A 291 13.80 13.02 -5.42
C ILE A 291 14.97 12.03 -5.32
N ARG A 292 15.80 11.88 -6.37
CA ARG A 292 16.95 10.94 -6.37
C ARG A 292 17.92 11.17 -5.23
N HIS A 293 18.08 12.42 -4.79
CA HIS A 293 18.98 12.81 -3.70
C HIS A 293 18.47 12.41 -2.31
N ILE A 294 17.17 12.09 -2.18
CA ILE A 294 16.55 11.73 -0.90
C ILE A 294 16.90 10.28 -0.56
N LYS A 295 17.48 10.04 0.62
CA LYS A 295 17.76 8.69 1.10
C LYS A 295 16.47 7.92 1.28
N THR A 296 16.35 6.78 0.58
CA THR A 296 15.09 6.04 0.49
C THR A 296 15.33 4.55 0.74
N THR A 297 14.43 3.93 1.51
CA THR A 297 14.31 2.48 1.62
C THR A 297 12.91 2.06 1.19
N ILE A 298 12.85 1.08 0.28
CA ILE A 298 11.62 0.44 -0.20
C ILE A 298 11.56 -0.95 0.42
N VAL A 299 10.48 -1.28 1.12
CA VAL A 299 10.24 -2.60 1.69
C VAL A 299 9.08 -3.27 0.96
N GLN A 300 9.28 -4.46 0.42
CA GLN A 300 8.30 -5.15 -0.41
C GLN A 300 8.20 -6.63 -0.06
N GLY A 301 6.99 -7.12 0.20
CA GLY A 301 6.74 -8.56 0.34
C GLY A 301 6.81 -9.27 -1.02
N ARG A 302 7.46 -10.43 -1.06
CA ARG A 302 7.58 -11.22 -2.29
C ARG A 302 6.22 -11.68 -2.81
N TYR A 303 5.30 -12.01 -1.90
CA TYR A 303 3.96 -12.53 -2.20
C TYR A 303 2.87 -11.49 -2.02
N ASP A 304 3.21 -10.20 -2.15
CA ASP A 304 2.24 -9.11 -2.11
C ASP A 304 1.32 -9.21 -3.34
N VAL A 305 0.06 -9.59 -3.11
CA VAL A 305 -0.96 -9.69 -4.17
C VAL A 305 -1.78 -8.40 -4.29
N CYS A 306 -1.75 -7.54 -3.27
CA CYS A 306 -2.37 -6.21 -3.34
C CYS A 306 -1.55 -5.27 -4.23
N CYS A 307 -0.27 -5.12 -3.91
CA CYS A 307 0.66 -4.32 -4.70
C CYS A 307 1.81 -5.22 -5.18
N PRO A 308 1.66 -5.88 -6.33
CA PRO A 308 2.63 -6.86 -6.80
C PRO A 308 4.05 -6.31 -6.85
N MET A 309 5.03 -7.16 -6.53
CA MET A 309 6.45 -6.82 -6.47
C MET A 309 6.97 -6.11 -7.74
N MET A 310 6.31 -6.32 -8.89
CA MET A 310 6.66 -5.66 -10.14
C MET A 310 6.63 -4.12 -10.02
N SER A 311 5.71 -3.56 -9.23
CA SER A 311 5.62 -2.10 -9.02
C SER A 311 6.82 -1.57 -8.24
N ALA A 312 7.27 -2.28 -7.19
CA ALA A 312 8.48 -1.94 -6.45
C ALA A 312 9.73 -2.09 -7.32
N TRP A 313 9.79 -3.12 -8.15
CA TRP A 313 10.87 -3.34 -9.10
C TRP A 313 10.93 -2.27 -10.18
N ASP A 314 9.80 -1.85 -10.74
CA ASP A 314 9.74 -0.76 -11.71
C ASP A 314 10.22 0.57 -11.11
N LEU A 315 9.81 0.86 -9.86
CA LEU A 315 10.28 2.05 -9.14
C LEU A 315 11.80 1.96 -8.89
N HIS A 316 12.31 0.83 -8.40
CA HIS A 316 13.74 0.65 -8.13
C HIS A 316 14.61 0.73 -9.41
N LYS A 317 14.13 0.18 -10.55
CA LYS A 317 14.84 0.35 -11.83
C LYS A 317 14.95 1.82 -12.25
N THR A 318 13.92 2.60 -11.97
CA THR A 318 13.91 4.04 -12.27
C THR A 318 14.71 4.84 -11.24
N TRP A 319 14.77 4.33 -10.00
CA TRP A 319 15.46 4.94 -8.87
C TRP A 319 16.44 3.97 -8.20
N PRO A 320 17.55 3.64 -8.84
CA PRO A 320 18.49 2.65 -8.32
C PRO A 320 19.22 3.08 -7.03
N GLU A 321 19.18 4.36 -6.68
CA GLU A 321 19.71 4.88 -5.43
C GLU A 321 18.81 4.54 -4.20
N ALA A 322 17.56 4.17 -4.43
CA ALA A 322 16.66 3.69 -3.38
C ALA A 322 17.03 2.22 -3.01
N ASP A 323 17.20 1.96 -1.72
CA ASP A 323 17.50 0.63 -1.21
C ASP A 323 16.23 -0.25 -1.23
N LEU A 324 16.21 -1.32 -2.04
CA LEU A 324 15.08 -2.24 -2.15
C LEU A 324 15.31 -3.47 -1.27
N LYS A 325 14.43 -3.67 -0.29
CA LYS A 325 14.37 -4.83 0.60
C LYS A 325 13.18 -5.71 0.22
N ILE A 326 13.46 -6.93 -0.22
CA ILE A 326 12.45 -7.93 -0.56
C ILE A 326 12.34 -8.88 0.62
N VAL A 327 11.13 -9.03 1.16
CA VAL A 327 10.84 -9.96 2.26
C VAL A 327 10.27 -11.24 1.66
N ASP A 328 11.02 -12.32 1.74
CA ASP A 328 10.76 -13.57 1.01
C ASP A 328 9.53 -14.35 1.49
N ASP A 329 9.09 -14.15 2.73
CA ASP A 329 8.02 -14.88 3.40
C ASP A 329 6.85 -13.96 3.82
N ALA A 330 6.58 -12.90 3.06
CA ALA A 330 5.55 -11.93 3.39
C ALA A 330 4.70 -11.50 2.19
N GLY A 331 3.47 -11.06 2.47
CA GLY A 331 2.53 -10.43 1.57
C GLY A 331 2.58 -8.90 1.68
N HIS A 332 1.39 -8.28 1.77
CA HIS A 332 1.24 -6.82 1.72
C HIS A 332 1.37 -6.13 3.08
N SER A 333 0.93 -6.78 4.18
CA SER A 333 0.75 -6.08 5.45
C SER A 333 2.05 -5.62 6.10
N ALA A 334 2.07 -4.34 6.56
CA ALA A 334 3.17 -3.81 7.37
C ALA A 334 3.36 -4.56 8.72
N ASN A 335 2.34 -5.30 9.17
CA ASN A 335 2.39 -6.04 10.44
C ASN A 335 2.87 -7.49 10.27
N GLU A 336 3.16 -7.96 9.07
CA GLU A 336 3.83 -9.25 8.89
C GLU A 336 5.25 -9.17 9.46
N PRO A 337 5.70 -10.19 10.21
CA PRO A 337 6.93 -10.09 11.01
C PRO A 337 8.17 -9.66 10.21
N GLY A 338 8.37 -10.20 9.00
CA GLY A 338 9.49 -9.83 8.14
C GLY A 338 9.38 -8.39 7.62
N ILE A 339 8.19 -7.95 7.22
CA ILE A 339 7.95 -6.57 6.78
C ILE A 339 8.16 -5.60 7.94
N ALA A 340 7.59 -5.90 9.13
CA ALA A 340 7.74 -5.04 10.30
C ALA A 340 9.21 -4.89 10.71
N ALA A 341 9.98 -5.98 10.67
CA ALA A 341 11.41 -5.96 10.99
C ALA A 341 12.21 -5.07 10.02
N GLU A 342 11.95 -5.18 8.71
CA GLU A 342 12.63 -4.34 7.70
C GLU A 342 12.20 -2.87 7.78
N LEU A 343 10.94 -2.58 8.11
CA LEU A 343 10.48 -1.20 8.31
C LEU A 343 11.13 -0.54 9.54
N VAL A 344 11.25 -1.28 10.64
CA VAL A 344 12.00 -0.80 11.83
C VAL A 344 13.48 -0.61 11.48
N ALA A 345 14.10 -1.56 10.76
CA ALA A 345 15.48 -1.45 10.33
C ALA A 345 15.70 -0.24 9.41
N ALA A 346 14.77 0.05 8.49
CA ALA A 346 14.82 1.23 7.63
C ALA A 346 14.79 2.53 8.45
N ASN A 347 13.92 2.63 9.46
CA ASN A 347 13.86 3.79 10.35
C ASN A 347 15.11 3.93 11.21
N GLU A 348 15.70 2.84 11.73
CA GLU A 348 16.98 2.87 12.44
C GLU A 348 18.15 3.31 11.53
N LYS A 349 18.13 2.88 10.25
CA LYS A 349 19.10 3.37 9.26
C LYS A 349 18.95 4.87 9.02
N MET A 350 17.72 5.38 8.89
CA MET A 350 17.48 6.83 8.75
C MET A 350 17.95 7.59 10.00
N LYS A 351 17.65 7.10 11.21
CA LYS A 351 18.13 7.66 12.47
C LYS A 351 19.66 7.79 12.48
N ALA A 352 20.38 6.75 12.06
CA ALA A 352 21.84 6.77 12.01
C ALA A 352 22.43 7.77 10.99
N LEU A 353 21.65 8.15 9.96
CA LEU A 353 22.07 9.16 8.97
C LEU A 353 21.80 10.59 9.41
N MET A 354 20.95 10.78 10.42
CA MET A 354 20.48 12.08 10.90
C MET A 354 21.05 12.47 12.28
N GLY A 355 21.66 11.51 12.98
CA GLY A 355 22.40 11.70 14.26
C GLY A 355 23.87 11.88 14.04
#